data_dcb7e23ce25247375844d1c693dfd047
#
_entry.id   dcb7e23ce25247375844d1c693dfd047
#
_cell.length_a   1.000
_cell.length_b   1.000
_cell.length_c   1.000
_cell.angle_alpha   90.00
_cell.angle_beta   90.00
_cell.angle_gamma   90.00
#
_symmetry.space_group_name_H-M   'P 1'
#
loop_
_entity.id
_entity.type
_entity.pdbx_description
1 polymer ?
#
loop_
_entity_poly.entity_id
_entity_poly.type
_entity_poly.pdbx_seq_one_letter_code
_entity_poly.pdbx_strand_id
1 'polypeptide(L)'
;MKYFREELRQLDNEAAYREWEKVLDQYWTGFGTYQKRLPAKFVKEYTKHAFHDYEVGSLHLQPKSYRKNINVSLSLCYDEATFHLSYIGVRKCNVKFNIGLHCITLLYNEILPISGDYLSHEIDFTDGNKMYIEFKKVRHSSGNSTPSSSHSC
;
A
#
# COMPACT_ATOMS: atom_id res chain seq x y z
N MET A 1 6.12 10.00 -2.87
CA MET A 1 6.12 9.78 -1.40
C MET A 1 6.77 10.94 -0.68
N LYS A 2 6.31 11.22 0.53
CA LYS A 2 6.89 12.29 1.37
C LYS A 2 8.12 11.79 2.13
N TYR A 3 8.03 10.60 2.70
CA TYR A 3 9.08 10.01 3.53
C TYR A 3 9.98 9.06 2.74
N PHE A 4 9.41 8.09 2.04
CA PHE A 4 10.17 7.05 1.32
C PHE A 4 10.59 7.51 -0.07
N ARG A 5 11.40 8.56 -0.14
CA ARG A 5 11.89 9.14 -1.41
C ARG A 5 12.96 8.27 -2.04
N GLU A 6 12.94 8.18 -3.36
CA GLU A 6 13.84 7.35 -4.14
C GLU A 6 15.32 7.72 -3.94
N GLU A 7 15.62 9.00 -3.79
CA GLU A 7 16.99 9.50 -3.59
C GLU A 7 17.65 8.93 -2.33
N LEU A 8 16.89 8.70 -1.25
CA LEU A 8 17.40 8.12 -0.01
C LEU A 8 17.68 6.62 -0.14
N ARG A 9 17.05 5.95 -1.12
CA ARG A 9 17.18 4.51 -1.35
C ARG A 9 18.38 4.13 -2.21
N GLN A 10 18.87 5.06 -3.03
CA GLN A 10 19.96 4.83 -3.98
C GLN A 10 21.35 5.05 -3.38
N LEU A 11 21.43 5.59 -2.17
CA LEU A 11 22.69 5.88 -1.53
C LEU A 11 23.12 4.68 -0.67
N ASP A 12 24.15 4.00 -1.11
CA ASP A 12 24.76 2.86 -0.39
C ASP A 12 25.94 3.35 0.48
N ASN A 13 25.60 4.10 1.53
CA ASN A 13 26.60 4.58 2.50
C ASN A 13 25.98 4.76 3.90
N GLU A 14 26.83 4.80 4.90
CA GLU A 14 26.42 4.89 6.32
C GLU A 14 25.59 6.17 6.63
N ALA A 15 25.90 7.28 5.99
CA ALA A 15 25.18 8.54 6.20
C ALA A 15 23.74 8.44 5.66
N ALA A 16 23.55 7.82 4.51
CA ALA A 16 22.24 7.57 3.93
C ALA A 16 21.42 6.60 4.80
N TYR A 17 22.05 5.57 5.35
CA TYR A 17 21.38 4.64 6.26
C TYR A 17 20.88 5.36 7.52
N ARG A 18 21.68 6.19 8.14
CA ARG A 18 21.27 6.99 9.31
C ARG A 18 20.15 7.97 8.98
N GLU A 19 20.18 8.57 7.79
CA GLU A 19 19.10 9.46 7.37
C GLU A 19 17.80 8.67 7.11
N TRP A 20 17.91 7.48 6.55
CA TRP A 20 16.78 6.57 6.36
C TRP A 20 16.14 6.18 7.70
N GLU A 21 16.93 5.83 8.71
CA GLU A 21 16.42 5.53 10.06
C GLU A 21 15.63 6.70 10.67
N LYS A 22 16.17 7.93 10.54
CA LYS A 22 15.44 9.14 10.99
C LYS A 22 14.12 9.34 10.26
N VAL A 23 14.11 9.11 8.95
CA VAL A 23 12.90 9.23 8.13
C VAL A 23 11.87 8.17 8.54
N LEU A 24 12.28 6.94 8.81
CA LEU A 24 11.44 5.88 9.32
C LEU A 24 10.83 6.26 10.68
N ASP A 25 11.65 6.72 11.62
CA ASP A 25 11.18 7.12 12.95
C ASP A 25 10.16 8.27 12.87
N GLN A 26 10.43 9.29 12.05
CA GLN A 26 9.50 10.39 11.79
C GLN A 26 8.18 9.91 11.19
N TYR A 27 8.25 8.97 10.24
CA TYR A 27 7.05 8.41 9.63
C TYR A 27 6.21 7.66 10.66
N TRP A 28 6.80 6.75 11.43
CA TRP A 28 6.07 5.94 12.40
C TRP A 28 5.53 6.76 13.57
N THR A 29 6.28 7.77 14.02
CA THR A 29 5.79 8.73 15.02
C THR A 29 4.57 9.48 14.48
N GLY A 30 4.65 9.98 13.25
CA GLY A 30 3.52 10.63 12.59
C GLY A 30 2.33 9.69 12.39
N PHE A 31 2.58 8.47 11.92
CA PHE A 31 1.56 7.43 11.72
C PHE A 31 0.77 7.15 12.99
N GLY A 32 1.45 7.09 14.14
CA GLY A 32 0.82 6.93 15.45
C GLY A 32 -0.28 7.94 15.76
N THR A 33 -0.22 9.15 15.22
CA THR A 33 -1.20 10.23 15.49
C THR A 33 -2.54 10.00 14.79
N TYR A 34 -2.56 9.32 13.64
CA TYR A 34 -3.77 9.09 12.84
C TYR A 34 -4.12 7.61 12.59
N GLN A 35 -3.33 6.66 13.07
CA GLN A 35 -3.58 5.23 12.90
C GLN A 35 -4.97 4.79 13.38
N LYS A 36 -5.57 5.49 14.35
CA LYS A 36 -6.93 5.22 14.84
C LYS A 36 -8.02 5.39 13.77
N ARG A 37 -7.71 6.03 12.66
CA ARG A 37 -8.60 6.18 11.49
C ARG A 37 -8.63 4.92 10.60
N LEU A 38 -7.73 3.97 10.87
CA LEU A 38 -7.56 2.71 10.15
C LEU A 38 -8.08 1.55 11.01
N PRO A 39 -8.55 0.44 10.39
CA PRO A 39 -8.95 -0.74 11.14
C PRO A 39 -7.78 -1.32 11.95
N ALA A 40 -8.03 -1.76 13.18
CA ALA A 40 -6.98 -2.29 14.06
C ALA A 40 -6.22 -3.47 13.43
N LYS A 41 -6.93 -4.36 12.72
CA LYS A 41 -6.29 -5.48 12.01
C LYS A 41 -5.34 -5.00 10.90
N PHE A 42 -5.75 -3.95 10.16
CA PHE A 42 -4.89 -3.32 9.16
C PHE A 42 -3.64 -2.73 9.81
N VAL A 43 -3.81 -1.93 10.87
CA VAL A 43 -2.69 -1.31 11.60
C VAL A 43 -1.72 -2.37 12.10
N LYS A 44 -2.23 -3.44 12.71
CA LYS A 44 -1.40 -4.55 13.22
C LYS A 44 -0.54 -5.18 12.12
N GLU A 45 -1.08 -5.37 10.92
CA GLU A 45 -0.34 -5.96 9.81
C GLU A 45 0.62 -4.95 9.19
N TYR A 46 0.13 -3.73 8.96
CA TYR A 46 0.91 -2.65 8.36
C TYR A 46 2.15 -2.30 9.18
N THR A 47 2.06 -2.26 10.51
CA THR A 47 3.18 -1.93 11.40
C THR A 47 4.24 -3.02 11.52
N LYS A 48 3.97 -4.25 11.07
CA LYS A 48 4.99 -5.31 11.06
C LYS A 48 6.04 -5.08 9.96
N HIS A 49 5.57 -4.90 8.72
CA HIS A 49 6.43 -4.90 7.54
C HIS A 49 6.04 -3.85 6.50
N ALA A 50 5.07 -2.97 6.80
CA ALA A 50 4.52 -2.02 5.83
C ALA A 50 4.15 -2.69 4.48
N PHE A 51 3.72 -3.96 4.51
CA PHE A 51 3.48 -4.81 3.33
C PHE A 51 4.68 -4.92 2.37
N HIS A 52 5.90 -4.65 2.85
CA HIS A 52 7.11 -4.85 2.05
C HIS A 52 7.21 -6.33 1.62
N ASP A 53 7.63 -6.56 0.39
CA ASP A 53 7.74 -7.89 -0.24
C ASP A 53 6.41 -8.61 -0.50
N TYR A 54 5.26 -7.96 -0.29
CA TYR A 54 3.98 -8.54 -0.67
C TYR A 54 3.77 -8.45 -2.18
N GLU A 55 3.31 -9.53 -2.78
CA GLU A 55 2.99 -9.59 -4.20
C GLU A 55 1.55 -9.10 -4.45
N VAL A 56 1.35 -8.46 -5.61
CA VAL A 56 0.01 -8.04 -6.03
C VAL A 56 -0.74 -9.24 -6.62
N GLY A 57 -1.70 -9.77 -5.88
CA GLY A 57 -2.60 -10.82 -6.38
C GLY A 57 -3.65 -10.28 -7.32
N SER A 58 -4.25 -9.14 -7.01
CA SER A 58 -5.21 -8.48 -7.90
C SER A 58 -5.41 -7.00 -7.56
N LEU A 59 -5.76 -6.21 -8.58
CA LEU A 59 -6.21 -4.83 -8.43
C LEU A 59 -7.52 -4.65 -9.21
N HIS A 60 -8.59 -4.26 -8.52
CA HIS A 60 -9.89 -4.00 -9.12
C HIS A 60 -10.28 -2.55 -8.96
N LEU A 61 -10.59 -1.91 -10.08
CA LEU A 61 -11.11 -0.55 -10.15
C LEU A 61 -12.55 -0.62 -10.67
N GLN A 62 -13.52 -0.37 -9.81
CA GLN A 62 -14.94 -0.46 -10.17
C GLN A 62 -15.59 0.91 -10.06
N PRO A 63 -15.93 1.57 -11.18
CA PRO A 63 -16.75 2.77 -11.15
C PRO A 63 -18.12 2.44 -10.58
N LYS A 64 -18.61 3.22 -9.61
CA LYS A 64 -20.01 3.15 -9.21
C LYS A 64 -20.85 3.91 -10.23
N SER A 65 -21.78 3.21 -10.88
CA SER A 65 -22.73 3.81 -11.81
C SER A 65 -23.38 5.05 -11.18
N TYR A 66 -23.41 6.16 -11.93
CA TYR A 66 -24.04 7.46 -11.58
C TYR A 66 -23.43 8.29 -10.43
N ARG A 67 -22.40 7.86 -9.72
CA ARG A 67 -21.71 8.67 -8.72
C ARG A 67 -20.20 8.72 -9.02
N LYS A 68 -19.58 9.87 -8.76
CA LYS A 68 -18.12 10.10 -8.96
C LYS A 68 -17.21 9.27 -8.02
N ASN A 69 -17.74 8.21 -7.41
CA ASN A 69 -17.00 7.37 -6.48
C ASN A 69 -16.55 6.08 -7.17
N ILE A 70 -15.30 5.77 -7.03
CA ILE A 70 -14.68 4.53 -7.51
C ILE A 70 -14.52 3.61 -6.30
N ASN A 71 -14.83 2.33 -6.45
CA ASN A 71 -14.37 1.30 -5.51
C ASN A 71 -13.00 0.81 -5.98
N VAL A 72 -12.05 0.78 -5.09
CA VAL A 72 -10.71 0.24 -5.34
C VAL A 72 -10.49 -0.90 -4.37
N SER A 73 -10.13 -2.07 -4.89
CA SER A 73 -9.76 -3.22 -4.09
C SER A 73 -8.40 -3.73 -4.55
N LEU A 74 -7.51 -3.96 -3.60
CA LEU A 74 -6.16 -4.47 -3.79
C LEU A 74 -6.02 -5.76 -2.98
N SER A 75 -5.61 -6.84 -3.62
CA SER A 75 -5.22 -8.08 -2.95
C SER A 75 -3.70 -8.19 -2.97
N LEU A 76 -3.13 -8.45 -1.82
CA LEU A 76 -1.71 -8.65 -1.60
C LEU A 76 -1.50 -10.07 -1.08
N CYS A 77 -0.51 -10.75 -1.59
CA CYS A 77 -0.15 -12.11 -1.19
C CYS A 77 1.23 -12.11 -0.54
N TYR A 78 1.37 -12.83 0.55
CA TYR A 78 2.64 -13.07 1.23
C TYR A 78 2.62 -14.47 1.84
N ASP A 79 3.54 -15.32 1.43
CA ASP A 79 3.48 -16.75 1.71
C ASP A 79 2.12 -17.35 1.34
N GLU A 80 1.49 -18.06 2.26
CA GLU A 80 0.16 -18.66 2.07
C GLU A 80 -1.00 -17.72 2.46
N ALA A 81 -0.71 -16.48 2.84
CA ALA A 81 -1.71 -15.52 3.28
C ALA A 81 -2.09 -14.53 2.17
N THR A 82 -3.39 -14.24 2.08
CA THR A 82 -3.91 -13.19 1.20
C THR A 82 -4.55 -12.09 2.03
N PHE A 83 -4.20 -10.85 1.72
CA PHE A 83 -4.71 -9.64 2.36
C PHE A 83 -5.52 -8.83 1.35
N HIS A 84 -6.78 -8.60 1.66
CA HIS A 84 -7.65 -7.80 0.81
C HIS A 84 -7.87 -6.43 1.42
N LEU A 85 -7.54 -5.39 0.67
CA LEU A 85 -7.75 -3.99 1.02
C LEU A 85 -8.85 -3.43 0.13
N SER A 86 -9.94 -2.93 0.74
CA SER A 86 -11.02 -2.26 0.01
C SER A 86 -11.10 -0.80 0.44
N TYR A 87 -10.82 0.12 -0.47
CA TYR A 87 -10.83 1.56 -0.21
C TYR A 87 -12.22 2.13 -0.45
N ILE A 88 -12.72 2.88 0.51
CA ILE A 88 -14.08 3.42 0.54
C ILE A 88 -14.04 4.94 0.53
N GLY A 89 -14.92 5.54 -0.26
CA GLY A 89 -14.98 7.00 -0.42
C GLY A 89 -13.75 7.51 -1.17
N VAL A 90 -13.31 6.78 -2.19
CA VAL A 90 -12.18 7.17 -3.03
C VAL A 90 -12.56 8.40 -3.84
N ARG A 91 -11.78 9.47 -3.72
CA ARG A 91 -11.94 10.69 -4.52
C ARG A 91 -10.89 10.85 -5.61
N LYS A 92 -9.75 10.20 -5.45
CA LYS A 92 -8.65 10.19 -6.43
C LYS A 92 -7.99 8.82 -6.44
N CYS A 93 -7.71 8.32 -7.62
CA CYS A 93 -6.98 7.08 -7.82
C CYS A 93 -6.14 7.22 -9.10
N ASN A 94 -4.83 7.18 -8.95
CA ASN A 94 -3.87 7.17 -10.05
C ASN A 94 -3.15 5.83 -9.98
N VAL A 95 -3.16 5.12 -11.08
CA VAL A 95 -2.49 3.83 -11.22
C VAL A 95 -1.62 3.88 -12.47
N LYS A 96 -0.35 3.55 -12.28
CA LYS A 96 0.60 3.35 -13.37
C LYS A 96 1.15 1.94 -13.23
N PHE A 97 0.67 1.04 -14.08
CA PHE A 97 1.18 -0.32 -14.18
C PHE A 97 1.73 -0.57 -15.57
N ASN A 98 2.98 -1.03 -15.62
CA ASN A 98 3.56 -1.66 -16.79
C ASN A 98 3.35 -3.17 -16.58
N ILE A 99 2.53 -3.78 -17.42
CA ILE A 99 2.28 -5.22 -17.35
C ILE A 99 3.48 -5.92 -17.97
N GLY A 100 4.34 -6.46 -17.12
CA GLY A 100 5.46 -7.32 -17.48
C GLY A 100 5.14 -8.80 -17.23
N LEU A 101 6.08 -9.67 -17.54
CA LEU A 101 5.98 -11.11 -17.27
C LEU A 101 6.37 -11.50 -15.83
N HIS A 102 6.67 -10.53 -14.98
CA HIS A 102 7.15 -10.74 -13.62
C HIS A 102 6.08 -10.41 -12.59
N CYS A 103 6.15 -11.06 -11.43
CA CYS A 103 5.31 -10.73 -10.28
C CYS A 103 5.56 -9.29 -9.86
N ILE A 104 4.48 -8.55 -9.61
CA ILE A 104 4.54 -7.18 -9.13
C ILE A 104 4.62 -7.21 -7.62
N THR A 105 5.77 -6.84 -7.07
CA THR A 105 6.02 -6.84 -5.63
C THR A 105 5.98 -5.42 -5.08
N LEU A 106 5.40 -5.25 -3.91
CA LEU A 106 5.34 -3.99 -3.20
C LEU A 106 6.70 -3.71 -2.56
N LEU A 107 7.31 -2.58 -2.93
CA LEU A 107 8.61 -2.16 -2.41
C LEU A 107 8.46 -1.21 -1.23
N TYR A 108 7.69 -0.14 -1.43
CA TYR A 108 7.49 0.89 -0.41
C TYR A 108 6.07 1.40 -0.48
N ASN A 109 5.56 1.80 0.66
CA ASN A 109 4.30 2.53 0.70
C ASN A 109 4.22 3.45 1.92
N GLU A 110 3.40 4.48 1.78
CA GLU A 110 3.11 5.37 2.89
C GLU A 110 1.64 5.76 2.92
N ILE A 111 1.09 5.83 4.13
CA ILE A 111 -0.25 6.33 4.36
C ILE A 111 -0.13 7.66 5.09
N LEU A 112 -0.75 8.70 4.57
CA LEU A 112 -0.67 10.04 5.14
C LEU A 112 -2.05 10.67 5.30
N PRO A 113 -2.25 11.47 6.36
CA PRO A 113 -3.43 12.32 6.44
C PRO A 113 -3.33 13.44 5.41
N ILE A 114 -4.45 13.70 4.74
CA ILE A 114 -4.61 14.84 3.85
C ILE A 114 -5.79 15.70 4.33
N SER A 115 -6.31 16.61 3.52
CA SER A 115 -7.37 17.52 3.94
C SER A 115 -8.66 16.82 4.36
N GLY A 116 -9.25 17.24 5.46
CA GLY A 116 -10.51 16.72 6.01
C GLY A 116 -10.37 15.27 6.49
N ASP A 117 -11.38 14.45 6.17
CA ASP A 117 -11.43 13.02 6.59
C ASP A 117 -10.65 12.07 5.68
N TYR A 118 -9.88 12.61 4.73
CA TYR A 118 -9.20 11.78 3.76
C TYR A 118 -7.80 11.36 4.24
N LEU A 119 -7.42 10.15 3.85
CA LEU A 119 -6.05 9.63 3.87
C LEU A 119 -5.60 9.41 2.44
N SER A 120 -4.30 9.51 2.20
CA SER A 120 -3.68 8.98 0.98
C SER A 120 -2.96 7.68 1.29
N HIS A 121 -2.90 6.79 0.30
CA HIS A 121 -2.00 5.64 0.28
C HIS A 121 -1.22 5.71 -1.02
N GLU A 122 0.06 5.90 -0.92
CA GLU A 122 1.00 5.88 -2.05
C GLU A 122 1.84 4.62 -1.98
N ILE A 123 1.91 3.89 -3.08
CA ILE A 123 2.58 2.59 -3.16
C ILE A 123 3.48 2.58 -4.37
N ASP A 124 4.75 2.24 -4.15
CA ASP A 124 5.74 1.93 -5.17
C ASP A 124 5.91 0.41 -5.24
N PHE A 125 5.79 -0.12 -6.44
CA PHE A 125 6.01 -1.53 -6.73
C PHE A 125 7.26 -1.71 -7.58
N THR A 126 7.66 -2.96 -7.80
CA THR A 126 8.71 -3.31 -8.76
C THR A 126 8.41 -2.77 -10.17
N ASP A 127 9.46 -2.63 -10.98
CA ASP A 127 9.39 -2.19 -12.38
C ASP A 127 8.83 -0.78 -12.59
N GLY A 128 8.95 0.08 -11.55
CA GLY A 128 8.49 1.46 -11.61
C GLY A 128 6.96 1.61 -11.63
N ASN A 129 6.25 0.55 -11.26
CA ASN A 129 4.81 0.57 -11.06
C ASN A 129 4.45 1.39 -9.83
N LYS A 130 3.36 2.16 -9.91
CA LYS A 130 2.94 3.06 -8.83
C LYS A 130 1.43 3.10 -8.69
N MET A 131 0.98 3.27 -7.45
CA MET A 131 -0.41 3.53 -7.14
C MET A 131 -0.51 4.66 -6.11
N TYR A 132 -1.46 5.56 -6.33
CA TYR A 132 -1.82 6.62 -5.39
C TYR A 132 -3.33 6.68 -5.24
N ILE A 133 -3.83 6.56 -4.01
CA ILE A 133 -5.25 6.57 -3.71
C ILE A 133 -5.52 7.58 -2.59
N GLU A 134 -6.55 8.43 -2.78
CA GLU A 134 -7.13 9.25 -1.70
C GLU A 134 -8.49 8.67 -1.31
N PHE A 135 -8.65 8.33 -0.04
CA PHE A 135 -9.81 7.60 0.47
C PHE A 135 -10.23 8.07 1.87
N LYS A 136 -11.47 7.77 2.26
CA LYS A 136 -11.97 8.04 3.61
C LYS A 136 -11.75 6.89 4.58
N LYS A 137 -11.95 5.66 4.12
CA LYS A 137 -11.83 4.45 4.94
C LYS A 137 -11.23 3.33 4.12
N VAL A 138 -10.56 2.41 4.78
CA VAL A 138 -10.15 1.13 4.23
C VAL A 138 -10.76 0.00 5.04
N ARG A 139 -11.23 -1.04 4.37
CA ARG A 139 -11.56 -2.32 4.98
C ARG A 139 -10.43 -3.28 4.71
N HIS A 140 -10.14 -4.10 5.68
CA HIS A 140 -9.13 -5.13 5.61
C HIS A 140 -9.74 -6.49 5.96
N SER A 141 -9.48 -7.49 5.16
CA SER A 141 -9.73 -8.89 5.48
C SER A 141 -8.52 -9.73 5.09
N SER A 142 -8.25 -10.75 5.86
CA SER A 142 -7.23 -11.75 5.57
C SER A 142 -7.92 -13.10 5.41
N GLY A 143 -7.49 -13.87 4.42
CA GLY A 143 -7.89 -15.25 4.19
C GLY A 143 -6.65 -16.13 4.11
N ASN A 144 -6.75 -17.38 4.53
CA ASN A 144 -5.78 -18.37 4.12
C ASN A 144 -6.10 -18.70 2.67
N SER A 145 -5.14 -18.62 1.78
CA SER A 145 -5.28 -19.17 0.45
C SER A 145 -5.49 -20.67 0.63
N THR A 146 -6.70 -21.18 0.39
CA THR A 146 -6.83 -22.60 0.07
C THR A 146 -5.96 -22.82 -1.15
N PRO A 147 -5.04 -23.76 -1.15
CA PRO A 147 -4.22 -24.05 -2.31
C PRO A 147 -5.16 -24.54 -3.43
N SER A 148 -5.58 -23.62 -4.29
CA SER A 148 -6.13 -23.99 -5.59
C SER A 148 -4.93 -24.51 -6.39
N SER A 149 -4.96 -25.80 -6.67
CA SER A 149 -4.03 -26.52 -7.50
C SER A 149 -3.52 -25.66 -8.66
N SER A 150 -2.18 -25.53 -8.71
CA SER A 150 -1.39 -25.15 -9.89
C SER A 150 -1.70 -23.77 -10.51
N HIS A 151 -1.11 -22.69 -9.95
CA HIS A 151 -0.47 -21.67 -10.79
C HIS A 151 0.60 -21.03 -9.91
N SER A 152 1.83 -21.52 -10.07
CA SER A 152 3.02 -20.77 -9.70
C SER A 152 2.98 -19.44 -10.45
N CYS A 153 3.03 -18.33 -9.73
CA CYS A 153 3.37 -17.04 -10.31
C CYS A 153 4.76 -17.10 -10.92
#